data_1c53470bb562d79ae103fb8a2ee444a2
#
_entry.id   1c53470bb562d79ae103fb8a2ee444a2
#
_cell.length_a   1.000
_cell.length_b   1.000
_cell.length_c   1.000
_cell.angle_alpha   90.00
_cell.angle_beta   90.00
_cell.angle_gamma   90.00
#
_symmetry.space_group_name_H-M   'P 1'
#
loop_
_entity.id
_entity.type
_entity.pdbx_description
1 polymer ?
#
loop_
_entity_poly.entity_id
_entity_poly.type
_entity_poly.pdbx_seq_one_letter_code
_entity_poly.pdbx_strand_id
1 'polypeptide(L)'
;MAKYQSMKPGLAGALAALLVCICVAAARAEPVQIVAFGDSNTAGFRVLEKNAYPAQLERALRAKGHDVHVLNSGVSGNTSGMGLSRIDKAVPPGTQIAIVYFGRNDLRWGVEPAKFRANVEEIVKRLRARDIKVLLIGLRTFSLADIAAANGAVYYPDFFAGVSHDGEKDPKYTLIFDPIQHLNAEGYGVVVSKLAPIVETMLARRESADSQAPTGHELSPPVPLARSHPVTQ
;
A
#
# COMPACT_ATOMS: atom_id res chain seq x y z
N MET A 1 -39.06 -30.66 -57.79
CA MET A 1 -38.69 -29.24 -57.49
C MET A 1 -38.77 -29.07 -55.97
N ALA A 2 -37.66 -29.12 -55.26
CA ALA A 2 -37.58 -28.93 -53.82
C ALA A 2 -37.30 -27.45 -53.52
N LYS A 3 -38.15 -26.81 -52.73
CA LYS A 3 -37.99 -25.44 -52.30
C LYS A 3 -36.99 -25.37 -51.13
N TYR A 4 -35.84 -24.76 -51.38
CA TYR A 4 -34.84 -24.44 -50.36
C TYR A 4 -35.31 -23.24 -49.52
N GLN A 5 -35.71 -23.45 -48.27
CA GLN A 5 -36.02 -22.35 -47.35
C GLN A 5 -34.74 -21.78 -46.80
N SER A 6 -34.45 -20.52 -47.11
CA SER A 6 -33.37 -19.71 -46.58
C SER A 6 -33.57 -19.47 -45.07
N MET A 7 -32.67 -20.01 -44.24
CA MET A 7 -32.55 -19.67 -42.82
C MET A 7 -32.02 -18.23 -42.68
N LYS A 8 -32.72 -17.38 -41.95
CA LYS A 8 -32.33 -16.00 -41.66
C LYS A 8 -31.16 -15.97 -40.67
N PRO A 9 -30.04 -15.28 -40.95
CA PRO A 9 -28.89 -15.20 -40.05
C PRO A 9 -29.07 -14.06 -39.03
N GLY A 10 -29.93 -14.25 -38.04
CA GLY A 10 -30.20 -13.17 -37.07
C GLY A 10 -29.96 -13.55 -35.59
N LEU A 11 -30.09 -14.82 -35.27
CA LEU A 11 -30.10 -15.24 -33.86
C LEU A 11 -28.71 -15.65 -33.33
N ALA A 12 -27.85 -16.23 -34.17
CA ALA A 12 -26.50 -16.67 -33.79
C ALA A 12 -25.54 -15.49 -33.55
N GLY A 13 -25.69 -14.40 -34.28
CA GLY A 13 -24.86 -13.19 -34.11
C GLY A 13 -25.15 -12.42 -32.83
N ALA A 14 -26.42 -12.35 -32.44
CA ALA A 14 -26.82 -11.70 -31.19
C ALA A 14 -26.35 -12.44 -29.90
N LEU A 15 -26.34 -13.76 -29.95
CA LEU A 15 -25.89 -14.58 -28.82
C LEU A 15 -24.37 -14.52 -28.63
N ALA A 16 -23.58 -14.47 -29.72
CA ALA A 16 -22.13 -14.33 -29.69
C ALA A 16 -21.70 -12.94 -29.16
N ALA A 17 -22.40 -11.86 -29.57
CA ALA A 17 -22.14 -10.51 -29.06
C ALA A 17 -22.47 -10.37 -27.56
N LEU A 18 -23.52 -11.02 -27.07
CA LEU A 18 -23.90 -11.02 -25.65
C LEU A 18 -22.89 -11.78 -24.79
N LEU A 19 -22.35 -12.91 -25.26
CA LEU A 19 -21.31 -13.69 -24.57
C LEU A 19 -19.97 -12.93 -24.48
N VAL A 20 -19.58 -12.18 -25.50
CA VAL A 20 -18.37 -11.33 -25.48
C VAL A 20 -18.53 -10.18 -24.50
N CYS A 21 -19.70 -9.53 -24.39
CA CYS A 21 -19.96 -8.50 -23.39
C CYS A 21 -19.90 -9.02 -21.94
N ILE A 22 -20.35 -10.25 -21.68
CA ILE A 22 -20.32 -10.83 -20.33
C ILE A 22 -18.88 -11.21 -19.92
N CYS A 23 -18.02 -11.62 -20.84
CA CYS A 23 -16.62 -11.93 -20.55
C CYS A 23 -15.75 -10.68 -20.28
N VAL A 24 -16.09 -9.52 -20.82
CA VAL A 24 -15.35 -8.26 -20.58
C VAL A 24 -15.69 -7.65 -19.20
N ALA A 25 -16.85 -7.98 -18.62
CA ALA A 25 -17.29 -7.42 -17.34
C ALA A 25 -16.63 -8.06 -16.09
N ALA A 26 -15.77 -9.06 -16.22
CA ALA A 26 -15.26 -9.87 -15.10
C ALA A 26 -13.74 -9.74 -14.83
N ALA A 27 -13.02 -8.86 -15.49
CA ALA A 27 -11.66 -8.52 -15.06
C ALA A 27 -11.74 -7.54 -13.87
N ARG A 28 -12.08 -8.07 -12.69
CA ARG A 28 -11.95 -7.30 -11.46
C ARG A 28 -10.48 -6.96 -11.28
N ALA A 29 -10.16 -5.67 -11.16
CA ALA A 29 -8.82 -5.26 -10.80
C ALA A 29 -8.42 -5.93 -9.48
N GLU A 30 -7.19 -6.43 -9.40
CA GLU A 30 -6.67 -6.98 -8.15
C GLU A 30 -6.78 -5.93 -7.02
N PRO A 31 -7.13 -6.35 -5.79
CA PRO A 31 -7.19 -5.44 -4.66
C PRO A 31 -5.88 -4.69 -4.48
N VAL A 32 -5.96 -3.42 -4.10
CA VAL A 32 -4.76 -2.65 -3.78
C VAL A 32 -4.06 -3.27 -2.57
N GLN A 33 -2.84 -3.78 -2.76
CA GLN A 33 -2.06 -4.36 -1.68
C GLN A 33 -1.34 -3.30 -0.88
N ILE A 34 -1.68 -3.21 0.40
CA ILE A 34 -1.07 -2.35 1.40
C ILE A 34 -0.28 -3.23 2.36
N VAL A 35 0.94 -2.85 2.71
CA VAL A 35 1.72 -3.54 3.74
C VAL A 35 1.92 -2.63 4.94
N ALA A 36 1.50 -3.10 6.10
CA ALA A 36 1.83 -2.50 7.38
C ALA A 36 3.15 -3.10 7.89
N PHE A 37 4.23 -2.34 7.83
CA PHE A 37 5.59 -2.79 8.10
C PHE A 37 6.14 -2.12 9.36
N GLY A 38 6.40 -2.91 10.42
CA GLY A 38 6.79 -2.33 11.69
C GLY A 38 7.13 -3.34 12.80
N ASP A 39 6.98 -2.85 14.01
CA ASP A 39 7.28 -3.56 15.26
C ASP A 39 6.03 -4.20 15.92
N SER A 40 6.05 -4.33 17.26
CA SER A 40 4.94 -4.88 18.06
C SER A 40 3.63 -4.10 17.93
N ASN A 41 3.68 -2.79 17.71
CA ASN A 41 2.49 -1.99 17.52
C ASN A 41 1.83 -2.28 16.16
N THR A 42 2.61 -2.65 15.18
CA THR A 42 2.10 -3.11 13.88
C THR A 42 1.60 -4.55 13.98
N ALA A 43 2.37 -5.44 14.63
CA ALA A 43 1.98 -6.83 14.83
C ALA A 43 0.66 -7.00 15.59
N GLY A 44 0.30 -6.04 16.46
CA GLY A 44 -0.84 -6.18 17.34
C GLY A 44 -0.50 -7.04 18.56
N PHE A 45 0.57 -6.65 19.29
CA PHE A 45 1.04 -7.41 20.45
C PHE A 45 -0.08 -7.69 21.45
N ARG A 46 -0.30 -8.97 21.80
CA ARG A 46 -1.31 -9.47 22.76
C ARG A 46 -2.77 -9.11 22.44
N VAL A 47 -3.10 -8.66 21.24
CA VAL A 47 -4.47 -8.60 20.76
C VAL A 47 -4.71 -9.66 19.69
N LEU A 48 -5.96 -10.01 19.44
CA LEU A 48 -6.31 -10.87 18.31
C LEU A 48 -5.94 -10.17 17.01
N GLU A 49 -5.50 -10.92 15.99
CA GLU A 49 -5.10 -10.37 14.69
C GLU A 49 -6.15 -9.41 14.10
N LYS A 50 -7.43 -9.79 14.15
CA LYS A 50 -8.56 -8.95 13.70
C LYS A 50 -8.66 -7.59 14.43
N ASN A 51 -8.04 -7.47 15.60
CA ASN A 51 -8.06 -6.26 16.44
C ASN A 51 -6.79 -5.41 16.30
N ALA A 52 -5.75 -5.92 15.63
CA ALA A 52 -4.57 -5.14 15.29
C ALA A 52 -4.94 -4.06 14.25
N TYR A 53 -4.18 -2.94 14.23
CA TYR A 53 -4.53 -1.82 13.35
C TYR A 53 -4.55 -2.17 11.87
N PRO A 54 -3.70 -3.06 11.31
CA PRO A 54 -3.76 -3.38 9.89
C PRO A 54 -5.11 -3.99 9.48
N ALA A 55 -5.61 -4.95 10.26
CA ALA A 55 -6.91 -5.56 10.00
C ALA A 55 -8.09 -4.60 10.22
N GLN A 56 -7.98 -3.70 11.20
CA GLN A 56 -8.98 -2.65 11.41
C GLN A 56 -8.97 -1.62 10.27
N LEU A 57 -7.78 -1.25 9.77
CA LEU A 57 -7.62 -0.33 8.64
C LEU A 57 -8.22 -0.92 7.36
N GLU A 58 -7.96 -2.21 7.07
CA GLU A 58 -8.58 -2.89 5.93
C GLU A 58 -10.10 -2.80 5.99
N ARG A 59 -10.69 -3.14 7.14
CA ARG A 59 -12.15 -3.06 7.31
C ARG A 59 -12.69 -1.64 7.14
N ALA A 60 -11.99 -0.63 7.68
CA ALA A 60 -12.39 0.76 7.57
C ALA A 60 -12.36 1.26 6.12
N LEU A 61 -11.33 0.91 5.37
CA LEU A 61 -11.20 1.27 3.95
C LEU A 61 -12.23 0.53 3.09
N ARG A 62 -12.44 -0.76 3.32
CA ARG A 62 -13.45 -1.56 2.60
C ARG A 62 -14.86 -1.06 2.88
N ALA A 63 -15.18 -0.65 4.10
CA ALA A 63 -16.47 -0.07 4.45
C ALA A 63 -16.77 1.24 3.67
N LYS A 64 -15.74 1.90 3.15
CA LYS A 64 -15.82 3.09 2.29
C LYS A 64 -15.77 2.77 0.79
N GLY A 65 -15.79 1.49 0.42
CA GLY A 65 -15.83 1.04 -0.96
C GLY A 65 -14.47 0.81 -1.62
N HIS A 66 -13.35 0.97 -0.89
CA HIS A 66 -12.02 0.68 -1.44
C HIS A 66 -11.77 -0.84 -1.48
N ASP A 67 -11.39 -1.37 -2.64
CA ASP A 67 -10.96 -2.77 -2.76
C ASP A 67 -9.47 -2.85 -2.41
N VAL A 68 -9.18 -3.15 -1.15
CA VAL A 68 -7.83 -3.18 -0.59
C VAL A 68 -7.59 -4.46 0.21
N HIS A 69 -6.33 -4.88 0.29
CA HIS A 69 -5.86 -5.90 1.22
C HIS A 69 -4.69 -5.33 2.03
N VAL A 70 -4.76 -5.41 3.37
CA VAL A 70 -3.73 -4.88 4.27
C VAL A 70 -2.97 -6.02 4.95
N LEU A 71 -1.79 -6.34 4.42
CA LEU A 71 -0.89 -7.34 4.98
C LEU A 71 -0.21 -6.80 6.24
N ASN A 72 -0.34 -7.56 7.35
CA ASN A 72 0.38 -7.27 8.58
C ASN A 72 1.78 -7.88 8.53
N SER A 73 2.80 -7.03 8.37
CA SER A 73 4.23 -7.38 8.42
C SER A 73 4.94 -6.80 9.65
N GLY A 74 4.21 -6.69 10.76
CA GLY A 74 4.76 -6.34 12.06
C GLY A 74 5.46 -7.52 12.72
N VAL A 75 6.59 -7.26 13.41
CA VAL A 75 7.29 -8.25 14.23
C VAL A 75 7.64 -7.65 15.58
N SER A 76 7.10 -8.23 16.65
CA SER A 76 7.33 -7.74 18.01
C SER A 76 8.84 -7.71 18.36
N GLY A 77 9.26 -6.59 18.96
CA GLY A 77 10.65 -6.38 19.33
C GLY A 77 11.57 -5.87 18.21
N ASN A 78 11.09 -5.79 16.94
CA ASN A 78 11.98 -5.34 15.88
C ASN A 78 12.39 -3.87 16.03
N THR A 79 13.69 -3.64 15.86
CA THR A 79 14.28 -2.34 15.59
C THR A 79 14.19 -2.00 14.11
N SER A 80 14.51 -0.75 13.75
CA SER A 80 14.64 -0.34 12.35
C SER A 80 15.66 -1.18 11.58
N GLY A 81 16.79 -1.55 12.20
CA GLY A 81 17.81 -2.41 11.60
C GLY A 81 17.30 -3.83 11.33
N MET A 82 16.55 -4.42 12.26
CA MET A 82 15.89 -5.71 12.05
C MET A 82 14.81 -5.62 10.97
N GLY A 83 14.06 -4.52 10.91
CA GLY A 83 13.13 -4.24 9.83
C GLY A 83 13.85 -4.22 8.48
N LEU A 84 14.92 -3.42 8.38
CA LEU A 84 15.70 -3.30 7.15
C LEU A 84 16.24 -4.65 6.64
N SER A 85 16.70 -5.51 7.54
CA SER A 85 17.24 -6.84 7.17
C SER A 85 16.22 -7.80 6.55
N ARG A 86 14.91 -7.57 6.77
CA ARG A 86 13.82 -8.44 6.26
C ARG A 86 12.90 -7.77 5.25
N ILE A 87 13.22 -6.55 4.80
CA ILE A 87 12.32 -5.73 3.98
C ILE A 87 11.84 -6.46 2.72
N ASP A 88 12.72 -7.18 2.02
CA ASP A 88 12.39 -7.85 0.76
C ASP A 88 11.39 -9.01 0.97
N LYS A 89 11.50 -9.71 2.09
CA LYS A 89 10.55 -10.76 2.48
C LYS A 89 9.26 -10.18 3.06
N ALA A 90 9.37 -9.08 3.82
CA ALA A 90 8.25 -8.48 4.54
C ALA A 90 7.32 -7.67 3.64
N VAL A 91 7.84 -7.15 2.53
CA VAL A 91 7.10 -6.34 1.56
C VAL A 91 7.18 -7.05 0.21
N PRO A 92 6.23 -7.96 -0.10
CA PRO A 92 6.25 -8.78 -1.31
C PRO A 92 6.06 -7.95 -2.58
N PRO A 93 6.38 -8.51 -3.77
CA PRO A 93 5.99 -7.95 -5.06
C PRO A 93 4.48 -7.69 -5.13
N GLY A 94 4.07 -6.68 -5.90
CA GLY A 94 2.66 -6.27 -6.00
C GLY A 94 2.19 -5.33 -4.88
N THR A 95 3.03 -5.06 -3.85
CA THR A 95 2.74 -4.04 -2.85
C THR A 95 2.72 -2.66 -3.50
N GLN A 96 1.67 -1.88 -3.22
CA GLN A 96 1.48 -0.55 -3.79
C GLN A 96 1.62 0.57 -2.76
N ILE A 97 1.28 0.28 -1.51
CA ILE A 97 1.44 1.21 -0.39
C ILE A 97 2.13 0.46 0.76
N ALA A 98 3.11 1.09 1.40
CA ALA A 98 3.72 0.61 2.63
C ALA A 98 3.53 1.65 3.75
N ILE A 99 3.00 1.19 4.88
CA ILE A 99 2.90 1.98 6.11
C ILE A 99 4.06 1.56 7.00
N VAL A 100 5.02 2.45 7.23
CA VAL A 100 6.28 2.14 7.93
C VAL A 100 6.28 2.77 9.31
N TYR A 101 6.45 1.94 10.34
CA TYR A 101 6.54 2.39 11.74
C TYR A 101 7.59 1.61 12.52
N PHE A 102 8.69 2.28 12.89
CA PHE A 102 9.78 1.78 13.73
C PHE A 102 10.29 2.88 14.67
N GLY A 103 11.11 2.50 15.64
CA GLY A 103 11.89 3.41 16.45
C GLY A 103 11.71 3.25 17.96
N ARG A 104 10.58 2.73 18.44
CA ARG A 104 10.38 2.52 19.90
C ARG A 104 11.37 1.52 20.48
N ASN A 105 11.65 0.44 19.77
CA ASN A 105 12.64 -0.54 20.18
C ASN A 105 14.07 -0.02 19.98
N ASP A 106 14.30 0.81 18.95
CA ASP A 106 15.58 1.48 18.75
C ASP A 106 15.92 2.35 19.97
N LEU A 107 15.01 3.22 20.39
CA LEU A 107 15.18 4.03 21.60
C LEU A 107 15.36 3.19 22.86
N ARG A 108 14.57 2.14 23.02
CA ARG A 108 14.61 1.26 24.19
C ARG A 108 15.94 0.51 24.32
N TRP A 109 16.53 0.09 23.21
CA TRP A 109 17.74 -0.70 23.16
C TRP A 109 19.01 0.12 22.91
N GLY A 110 18.88 1.46 22.97
CA GLY A 110 20.02 2.36 22.85
C GLY A 110 20.66 2.37 21.47
N VAL A 111 19.86 2.13 20.40
CA VAL A 111 20.36 2.32 19.04
C VAL A 111 20.62 3.81 18.83
N GLU A 112 21.84 4.13 18.40
CA GLU A 112 22.23 5.51 18.13
C GLU A 112 21.24 6.22 17.18
N PRO A 113 20.79 7.46 17.49
CA PRO A 113 19.79 8.17 16.69
C PRO A 113 20.16 8.30 15.21
N ALA A 114 21.44 8.51 14.91
CA ALA A 114 21.92 8.57 13.53
C ALA A 114 21.75 7.23 12.80
N LYS A 115 21.99 6.11 13.50
CA LYS A 115 21.82 4.76 12.95
C LYS A 115 20.35 4.43 12.72
N PHE A 116 19.48 4.78 13.67
CA PHE A 116 18.04 4.67 13.52
C PHE A 116 17.55 5.42 12.27
N ARG A 117 17.92 6.68 12.14
CA ARG A 117 17.56 7.50 10.97
C ARG A 117 18.04 6.90 9.66
N ALA A 118 19.31 6.49 9.60
CA ALA A 118 19.89 5.88 8.41
C ALA A 118 19.15 4.59 8.00
N ASN A 119 18.78 3.74 8.96
CA ASN A 119 18.01 2.54 8.70
C ASN A 119 16.61 2.86 8.13
N VAL A 120 15.89 3.84 8.74
CA VAL A 120 14.56 4.25 8.26
C VAL A 120 14.65 4.87 6.88
N GLU A 121 15.64 5.73 6.63
CA GLU A 121 15.85 6.33 5.32
C GLU A 121 16.10 5.27 4.25
N GLU A 122 16.93 4.28 4.54
CA GLU A 122 17.22 3.18 3.62
C GLU A 122 15.96 2.32 3.36
N ILE A 123 15.13 2.05 4.39
CA ILE A 123 13.84 1.39 4.21
C ILE A 123 12.97 2.18 3.23
N VAL A 124 12.81 3.50 3.45
CA VAL A 124 11.98 4.34 2.58
C VAL A 124 12.54 4.37 1.15
N LYS A 125 13.85 4.53 0.97
CA LYS A 125 14.51 4.51 -0.35
C LYS A 125 14.27 3.21 -1.10
N ARG A 126 14.44 2.06 -0.46
CA ARG A 126 14.22 0.74 -1.10
C ARG A 126 12.75 0.55 -1.52
N LEU A 127 11.82 0.99 -0.70
CA LEU A 127 10.40 0.92 -1.04
C LEU A 127 10.07 1.85 -2.22
N ARG A 128 10.58 3.08 -2.20
CA ARG A 128 10.37 4.06 -3.27
C ARG A 128 11.02 3.62 -4.60
N ALA A 129 12.20 2.99 -4.55
CA ALA A 129 12.84 2.41 -5.73
C ALA A 129 12.03 1.27 -6.40
N ARG A 130 11.05 0.73 -5.69
CA ARG A 130 10.08 -0.27 -6.18
C ARG A 130 8.72 0.35 -6.52
N ASP A 131 8.65 1.68 -6.70
CA ASP A 131 7.42 2.47 -6.95
C ASP A 131 6.32 2.32 -5.88
N ILE A 132 6.69 1.85 -4.68
CA ILE A 132 5.76 1.73 -3.57
C ILE A 132 5.56 3.11 -2.94
N LYS A 133 4.30 3.56 -2.82
CA LYS A 133 3.97 4.76 -2.04
C LYS A 133 4.19 4.49 -0.55
N VAL A 134 4.88 5.38 0.14
CA VAL A 134 5.22 5.18 1.57
C VAL A 134 4.46 6.18 2.43
N LEU A 135 3.78 5.68 3.47
CA LEU A 135 3.36 6.44 4.63
C LEU A 135 4.36 6.18 5.75
N LEU A 136 5.24 7.14 6.01
CA LEU A 136 6.19 7.08 7.11
C LEU A 136 5.57 7.66 8.37
N ILE A 137 5.47 6.84 9.41
CA ILE A 137 4.95 7.26 10.71
C ILE A 137 6.12 7.56 11.64
N GLY A 138 6.13 8.77 12.19
CA GLY A 138 7.13 9.23 13.15
C GLY A 138 6.85 8.81 14.58
N LEU A 139 7.77 9.22 15.44
CA LEU A 139 7.65 9.19 16.88
C LEU A 139 7.46 10.63 17.38
N ARG A 140 6.57 10.85 18.31
CA ARG A 140 6.34 12.20 18.85
C ARG A 140 7.63 12.90 19.31
N THR A 141 8.56 12.13 19.85
CA THR A 141 9.84 12.62 20.36
C THR A 141 10.94 12.66 19.30
N PHE A 142 10.68 12.18 18.07
CA PHE A 142 11.70 12.05 17.04
C PHE A 142 11.09 12.21 15.64
N SER A 143 11.26 13.39 15.06
CA SER A 143 10.74 13.68 13.72
C SER A 143 11.53 12.98 12.62
N LEU A 144 10.80 12.46 11.64
CA LEU A 144 11.32 11.86 10.40
C LEU A 144 10.78 12.60 9.16
N ALA A 145 10.26 13.82 9.37
CA ALA A 145 9.61 14.60 8.32
C ALA A 145 10.56 14.93 7.16
N ASP A 146 11.80 15.22 7.46
CA ASP A 146 12.85 15.50 6.48
C ASP A 146 13.18 14.26 5.61
N ILE A 147 13.25 13.06 6.21
CA ILE A 147 13.42 11.81 5.48
C ILE A 147 12.22 11.57 4.54
N ALA A 148 11.01 11.77 5.04
CA ALA A 148 9.81 11.63 4.23
C ALA A 148 9.81 12.61 3.04
N ALA A 149 10.11 13.88 3.28
CA ALA A 149 10.16 14.92 2.26
C ALA A 149 11.23 14.62 1.20
N ALA A 150 12.45 14.25 1.62
CA ALA A 150 13.57 13.95 0.72
C ALA A 150 13.30 12.74 -0.20
N ASN A 151 12.41 11.83 0.22
CA ASN A 151 12.12 10.59 -0.51
C ASN A 151 10.70 10.54 -1.10
N GLY A 152 9.96 11.65 -1.10
CA GLY A 152 8.60 11.72 -1.63
C GLY A 152 7.61 10.79 -0.91
N ALA A 153 7.80 10.57 0.38
CA ALA A 153 6.90 9.82 1.24
C ALA A 153 5.89 10.75 1.93
N VAL A 154 4.71 10.23 2.24
CA VAL A 154 3.75 10.91 3.10
C VAL A 154 4.20 10.76 4.54
N TYR A 155 4.12 11.81 5.34
CA TYR A 155 4.54 11.79 6.74
C TYR A 155 3.36 11.93 7.70
N TYR A 156 3.30 11.08 8.72
CA TYR A 156 2.40 11.21 9.85
C TYR A 156 3.21 11.27 11.15
N PRO A 157 3.11 12.34 11.97
CA PRO A 157 4.12 12.64 12.98
C PRO A 157 4.12 11.72 14.20
N ASP A 158 2.97 11.14 14.58
CA ASP A 158 2.87 10.37 15.83
C ASP A 158 1.84 9.24 15.75
N PHE A 159 2.32 7.99 15.81
CA PHE A 159 1.47 6.80 15.84
C PHE A 159 0.43 6.83 16.98
N PHE A 160 0.76 7.45 18.10
CA PHE A 160 -0.09 7.50 19.28
C PHE A 160 -0.96 8.75 19.37
N ALA A 161 -1.05 9.55 18.32
CA ALA A 161 -1.93 10.72 18.29
C ALA A 161 -3.40 10.32 18.56
N GLY A 162 -3.97 10.94 19.60
CA GLY A 162 -5.34 10.66 20.05
C GLY A 162 -5.49 9.54 21.09
N VAL A 163 -4.42 8.76 21.34
CA VAL A 163 -4.38 7.77 22.44
C VAL A 163 -3.38 8.15 23.54
N SER A 164 -2.71 9.30 23.41
CA SER A 164 -1.77 9.85 24.38
C SER A 164 -2.09 11.32 24.65
N HIS A 165 -1.99 11.73 25.91
CA HIS A 165 -2.07 13.10 26.37
C HIS A 165 -0.78 13.44 27.14
N ASP A 166 -0.20 14.60 26.93
CA ASP A 166 1.03 15.09 27.59
C ASP A 166 2.19 14.07 27.63
N GLY A 167 2.22 13.16 26.66
CA GLY A 167 3.25 12.14 26.53
C GLY A 167 2.95 10.81 27.16
N GLU A 168 1.90 10.71 27.92
CA GLU A 168 1.42 9.49 28.53
C GLU A 168 0.25 8.91 27.72
N LYS A 169 0.23 7.60 27.59
CA LYS A 169 -0.89 6.92 26.95
C LYS A 169 -2.05 6.81 27.94
N ASP A 170 -3.26 7.08 27.45
CA ASP A 170 -4.46 6.87 28.24
C ASP A 170 -4.65 5.37 28.54
N PRO A 171 -4.77 4.99 29.83
CA PRO A 171 -4.98 3.59 30.25
C PRO A 171 -6.18 2.91 29.58
N LYS A 172 -7.20 3.67 29.21
CA LYS A 172 -8.37 3.19 28.46
C LYS A 172 -7.98 2.51 27.15
N TYR A 173 -6.92 2.98 26.49
CA TYR A 173 -6.49 2.52 25.18
C TYR A 173 -5.31 1.54 25.22
N THR A 174 -4.87 1.14 26.42
CA THR A 174 -3.72 0.27 26.59
C THR A 174 -4.07 -1.09 27.18
N LEU A 175 -3.15 -2.05 27.03
CA LEU A 175 -3.30 -3.35 27.63
C LEU A 175 -3.02 -3.29 29.14
N ILE A 176 -3.88 -3.96 29.92
CA ILE A 176 -3.71 -4.11 31.36
C ILE A 176 -2.45 -4.96 31.64
N PHE A 177 -1.69 -4.59 32.64
CA PHE A 177 -0.43 -5.24 33.07
C PHE A 177 0.66 -5.31 31.97
N ASP A 178 0.65 -4.36 31.04
CA ASP A 178 1.72 -4.20 30.07
C ASP A 178 2.59 -2.98 30.42
N PRO A 179 3.83 -3.17 30.91
CA PRO A 179 4.70 -2.05 31.29
C PRO A 179 5.14 -1.17 30.12
N ILE A 180 4.99 -1.66 28.88
CA ILE A 180 5.29 -0.90 27.65
C ILE A 180 4.05 -0.15 27.18
N GLN A 181 2.88 -0.47 27.74
CA GLN A 181 1.61 0.13 27.37
C GLN A 181 1.30 -0.01 25.86
N HIS A 182 1.35 -1.25 25.33
CA HIS A 182 0.83 -1.51 23.99
C HIS A 182 -0.67 -1.21 23.93
N LEU A 183 -1.16 -0.89 22.75
CA LEU A 183 -2.55 -0.55 22.56
C LEU A 183 -3.44 -1.80 22.64
N ASN A 184 -4.63 -1.63 23.21
CA ASN A 184 -5.72 -2.57 23.10
C ASN A 184 -6.50 -2.36 21.79
N ALA A 185 -7.57 -3.15 21.56
CA ALA A 185 -8.36 -3.07 20.34
C ALA A 185 -8.99 -1.67 20.11
N GLU A 186 -9.42 -0.99 21.18
CA GLU A 186 -10.02 0.34 21.10
C GLU A 186 -8.96 1.40 20.76
N GLY A 187 -7.77 1.32 21.35
CA GLY A 187 -6.64 2.17 21.03
C GLY A 187 -6.21 2.06 19.57
N TYR A 188 -6.18 0.84 19.02
CA TYR A 188 -5.95 0.66 17.57
C TYR A 188 -7.07 1.26 16.72
N GLY A 189 -8.32 1.24 17.18
CA GLY A 189 -9.42 1.93 16.51
C GLY A 189 -9.20 3.44 16.40
N VAL A 190 -8.67 4.06 17.45
CA VAL A 190 -8.29 5.50 17.42
C VAL A 190 -7.16 5.74 16.41
N VAL A 191 -6.11 4.91 16.40
CA VAL A 191 -5.04 4.99 15.40
C VAL A 191 -5.60 4.91 13.98
N VAL A 192 -6.46 3.93 13.71
CA VAL A 192 -7.09 3.74 12.39
C VAL A 192 -7.91 4.95 11.98
N SER A 193 -8.66 5.58 12.90
CA SER A 193 -9.44 6.78 12.61
C SER A 193 -8.57 7.94 12.08
N LYS A 194 -7.28 7.97 12.43
CA LYS A 194 -6.31 8.97 11.97
C LYS A 194 -5.60 8.56 10.69
N LEU A 195 -5.28 7.26 10.53
CA LEU A 195 -4.54 6.77 9.37
C LEU A 195 -5.42 6.58 8.14
N ALA A 196 -6.68 6.14 8.30
CA ALA A 196 -7.56 5.82 7.18
C ALA A 196 -7.74 7.01 6.20
N PRO A 197 -8.02 8.26 6.62
CA PRO A 197 -8.15 9.38 5.69
C PRO A 197 -6.86 9.66 4.90
N ILE A 198 -5.70 9.44 5.51
CA ILE A 198 -4.40 9.62 4.85
C ILE A 198 -4.22 8.57 3.75
N VAL A 199 -4.50 7.30 4.08
CA VAL A 199 -4.41 6.20 3.12
C VAL A 199 -5.43 6.37 1.98
N GLU A 200 -6.65 6.84 2.26
CA GLU A 200 -7.64 7.18 1.23
C GLU A 200 -7.11 8.23 0.24
N THR A 201 -6.46 9.29 0.75
CA THR A 201 -5.83 10.28 -0.12
C THR A 201 -4.71 9.67 -0.98
N MET A 202 -3.95 8.70 -0.44
CA MET A 202 -2.91 8.00 -1.19
C MET A 202 -3.49 7.07 -2.26
N LEU A 203 -4.66 6.46 -2.01
CA LEU A 203 -5.40 5.65 -2.99
C LEU A 203 -5.94 6.52 -4.14
N ALA A 204 -6.62 7.63 -3.84
CA ALA A 204 -7.20 8.54 -4.83
C ALA A 204 -6.16 9.12 -5.81
N ARG A 205 -4.96 9.48 -5.31
CA ARG A 205 -3.86 9.97 -6.17
C ARG A 205 -3.32 8.90 -7.12
N ARG A 206 -3.62 7.64 -6.90
CA ARG A 206 -3.28 6.55 -7.81
C ARG A 206 -4.27 6.47 -8.96
N GLU A 207 -5.56 6.48 -8.65
CA GLU A 207 -6.62 6.43 -9.66
C GLU A 207 -6.48 7.56 -10.69
N SER A 208 -6.12 8.78 -10.24
CA SER A 208 -5.86 9.90 -11.13
C SER A 208 -4.59 9.72 -11.97
N ALA A 209 -3.54 9.09 -11.47
CA ALA A 209 -2.33 8.82 -12.23
C ALA A 209 -2.54 7.71 -13.28
N ASP A 210 -3.26 6.64 -12.92
CA ASP A 210 -3.58 5.54 -13.82
C ASP A 210 -4.56 5.98 -14.93
N SER A 211 -5.48 6.91 -14.63
CA SER A 211 -6.41 7.47 -15.62
C SER A 211 -5.75 8.45 -16.62
N GLN A 212 -4.60 9.01 -16.28
CA GLN A 212 -3.81 9.92 -17.14
C GLN A 212 -2.69 9.22 -17.91
N ALA A 213 -2.46 7.92 -17.68
CA ALA A 213 -1.52 7.15 -18.48
C ALA A 213 -2.01 7.10 -19.94
N PRO A 214 -1.19 7.45 -20.94
CA PRO A 214 -1.63 7.46 -22.34
C PRO A 214 -2.03 6.05 -22.77
N THR A 215 -3.27 5.89 -23.21
CA THR A 215 -3.77 4.68 -23.88
C THR A 215 -3.19 4.63 -25.31
N GLY A 216 -1.86 4.56 -25.42
CA GLY A 216 -1.15 4.72 -26.68
C GLY A 216 -0.45 3.44 -27.09
N HIS A 217 -1.20 2.53 -27.72
CA HIS A 217 -0.67 1.76 -28.84
C HIS A 217 -0.94 2.56 -30.13
N GLU A 218 -0.28 3.70 -30.28
CA GLU A 218 -0.13 4.30 -31.60
C GLU A 218 0.93 3.48 -32.32
N LEU A 219 0.46 2.56 -33.17
CA LEU A 219 1.30 1.82 -34.12
C LEU A 219 2.02 2.85 -34.98
N SER A 220 3.32 3.03 -34.77
CA SER A 220 4.16 3.82 -35.67
C SER A 220 3.93 3.34 -37.09
N PRO A 221 3.69 4.26 -38.07
CA PRO A 221 3.53 3.88 -39.46
C PRO A 221 4.81 3.20 -39.96
N PRO A 222 4.70 2.21 -40.87
CA PRO A 222 5.85 1.50 -41.40
C PRO A 222 6.78 2.49 -42.13
N VAL A 223 8.07 2.42 -41.77
CA VAL A 223 9.12 3.20 -42.44
C VAL A 223 9.18 2.78 -43.92
N PRO A 224 9.09 3.72 -44.86
CA PRO A 224 9.20 3.41 -46.31
C PRO A 224 10.59 2.86 -46.63
N LEU A 225 10.66 1.69 -47.22
CA LEU A 225 11.89 1.09 -47.74
C LEU A 225 12.51 2.05 -48.77
N ALA A 226 13.70 2.56 -48.52
CA ALA A 226 14.50 3.35 -49.46
C ALA A 226 14.80 2.48 -50.70
N ARG A 227 14.35 2.96 -51.89
CA ARG A 227 14.69 2.38 -53.18
C ARG A 227 16.16 2.60 -53.45
N SER A 228 16.91 1.50 -53.58
CA SER A 228 18.26 1.48 -54.06
C SER A 228 18.32 1.97 -55.53
N HIS A 229 19.04 3.05 -55.78
CA HIS A 229 19.42 3.47 -57.12
C HIS A 229 20.53 2.57 -57.64
N PRO A 230 20.50 2.11 -58.89
CA PRO A 230 21.63 1.40 -59.49
C PRO A 230 22.78 2.36 -59.81
N VAL A 231 23.99 1.95 -59.41
CA VAL A 231 25.25 2.57 -59.84
C VAL A 231 25.47 2.21 -61.31
N THR A 232 25.49 3.17 -62.19
CA THR A 232 26.01 3.04 -63.56
C THR A 232 27.48 3.45 -63.55
N GLN A 233 28.27 2.66 -64.26
CA GLN A 233 29.73 2.80 -64.48
C GLN A 233 30.10 4.14 -65.11
#